data_6feb245a635c6b40f4d6c2672ce0aeeb
#
_entry.id   6feb245a635c6b40f4d6c2672ce0aeeb
#
_cell.length_a   1.000
_cell.length_b   1.000
_cell.length_c   1.000
_cell.angle_alpha   90.00
_cell.angle_beta   90.00
_cell.angle_gamma   90.00
#
_symmetry.space_group_name_H-M   'P 1'
#
loop_
_entity.id
_entity.type
_entity.pdbx_description
1 polymer ?
#
loop_
_entity_poly.entity_id
_entity_poly.type
_entity_poly.pdbx_seq_one_letter_code
_entity_poly.pdbx_strand_id
1 'polypeptide(L)'
;MAALCVLGLSEVNMEMTIEKQKAVADDVLHKLFLIQPYAIVAGGAPRDWLDGKLATDVDVFVDTRHINTAKKERELFAVAGLLRFEKGEGRDWDDIPEHYKKNPNIKRVYNLEIDGVAVQLICVKCPCWDVVEQFPIPICQAWYKNGRIGTTLEYKLCKKVGALVITNHVY
;
A
#
# COMPACT_ATOMS: atom_id res chain seq x y z
N MET A 1 -11.61 -54.32 6.86
CA MET A 1 -10.95 -53.39 5.92
C MET A 1 -11.85 -52.18 5.77
N ALA A 2 -11.49 -51.08 6.40
CA ALA A 2 -12.23 -49.84 6.29
C ALA A 2 -11.46 -48.93 5.33
N ALA A 3 -12.06 -48.58 4.18
CA ALA A 3 -11.52 -47.67 3.22
C ALA A 3 -11.65 -46.23 3.72
N LEU A 4 -10.51 -45.58 3.98
CA LEU A 4 -10.45 -44.17 4.29
C LEU A 4 -10.71 -43.36 3.00
N CYS A 5 -11.88 -42.74 2.92
CA CYS A 5 -12.19 -41.83 1.83
C CYS A 5 -11.50 -40.48 2.13
N VAL A 6 -10.38 -40.21 1.47
CA VAL A 6 -9.72 -38.90 1.52
C VAL A 6 -10.54 -37.97 0.66
N LEU A 7 -11.35 -37.13 1.30
CA LEU A 7 -12.00 -36.00 0.65
C LEU A 7 -10.90 -35.00 0.28
N GLY A 8 -10.56 -34.93 -1.00
CA GLY A 8 -9.72 -33.92 -1.58
C GLY A 8 -10.43 -32.56 -1.41
N LEU A 9 -9.95 -31.74 -0.48
CA LEU A 9 -10.27 -30.34 -0.44
C LEU A 9 -9.63 -29.71 -1.68
N SER A 10 -10.42 -29.47 -2.71
CA SER A 10 -10.02 -28.63 -3.83
C SER A 10 -9.74 -27.24 -3.25
N GLU A 11 -8.50 -26.79 -3.29
CA GLU A 11 -8.16 -25.39 -3.09
C GLU A 11 -9.01 -24.58 -4.08
N VAL A 12 -10.00 -23.88 -3.57
CA VAL A 12 -10.76 -22.90 -4.34
C VAL A 12 -9.77 -21.79 -4.65
N ASN A 13 -9.21 -21.82 -5.84
CA ASN A 13 -8.36 -20.76 -6.35
C ASN A 13 -9.24 -19.52 -6.52
N MET A 14 -9.37 -18.73 -5.45
CA MET A 14 -10.20 -17.54 -5.46
C MET A 14 -9.58 -16.54 -6.41
N GLU A 15 -10.26 -16.28 -7.52
CA GLU A 15 -9.86 -15.29 -8.51
C GLU A 15 -9.59 -13.93 -7.87
N MET A 16 -8.53 -13.25 -8.29
CA MET A 16 -8.21 -11.92 -7.81
C MET A 16 -9.25 -10.93 -8.34
N THR A 17 -9.86 -10.14 -7.45
CA THR A 17 -10.83 -9.10 -7.78
C THR A 17 -10.46 -7.77 -7.13
N ILE A 18 -11.04 -6.67 -7.63
CA ILE A 18 -10.86 -5.34 -7.03
C ILE A 18 -11.40 -5.32 -5.60
N GLU A 19 -12.52 -5.98 -5.35
CA GLU A 19 -13.14 -6.10 -4.02
C GLU A 19 -12.20 -6.83 -3.06
N LYS A 20 -11.52 -7.88 -3.51
CA LYS A 20 -10.53 -8.59 -2.71
C LYS A 20 -9.32 -7.69 -2.39
N GLN A 21 -8.81 -6.94 -3.36
CA GLN A 21 -7.74 -5.98 -3.13
C GLN A 21 -8.14 -4.90 -2.12
N LYS A 22 -9.36 -4.35 -2.24
CA LYS A 22 -9.91 -3.38 -1.28
C LYS A 22 -10.10 -3.98 0.11
N ALA A 23 -10.57 -5.22 0.20
CA ALA A 23 -10.74 -5.91 1.48
C ALA A 23 -9.39 -6.10 2.20
N VAL A 24 -8.34 -6.48 1.47
CA VAL A 24 -6.97 -6.55 2.00
C VAL A 24 -6.48 -5.17 2.44
N ALA A 25 -6.71 -4.13 1.64
CA ALA A 25 -6.35 -2.76 1.99
C ALA A 25 -7.05 -2.29 3.28
N ASP A 26 -8.33 -2.57 3.43
CA ASP A 26 -9.11 -2.24 4.63
C ASP A 26 -8.61 -2.99 5.86
N ASP A 27 -8.27 -4.28 5.74
CA ASP A 27 -7.69 -5.08 6.82
C ASP A 27 -6.35 -4.49 7.29
N VAL A 28 -5.47 -4.14 6.34
CA VAL A 28 -4.17 -3.51 6.64
C VAL A 28 -4.36 -2.17 7.33
N LEU A 29 -5.24 -1.29 6.82
CA LEU A 29 -5.53 0.00 7.42
C LEU A 29 -6.16 -0.14 8.82
N HIS A 30 -7.01 -1.15 9.03
CA HIS A 30 -7.60 -1.45 10.34
C HIS A 30 -6.52 -1.89 11.35
N LYS A 31 -5.63 -2.78 10.95
CA LYS A 31 -4.49 -3.22 11.77
C LYS A 31 -3.55 -2.07 12.13
N LEU A 32 -3.34 -1.14 11.20
CA LEU A 32 -2.52 0.05 11.44
C LEU A 32 -3.21 1.09 12.31
N PHE A 33 -4.53 1.07 12.45
CA PHE A 33 -5.29 2.13 13.11
C PHE A 33 -4.81 2.47 14.52
N LEU A 34 -4.42 1.46 15.30
CA LEU A 34 -3.92 1.63 16.67
C LEU A 34 -2.51 2.22 16.74
N ILE A 35 -1.73 2.12 15.63
CA ILE A 35 -0.35 2.61 15.55
C ILE A 35 -0.32 3.96 14.85
N GLN A 36 -1.03 4.04 13.73
CA GLN A 36 -1.06 5.22 12.87
C GLN A 36 -2.44 5.36 12.19
N PRO A 37 -3.38 6.05 12.83
CA PRO A 37 -4.75 6.18 12.33
C PRO A 37 -4.85 6.99 11.02
N TYR A 38 -3.79 7.68 10.62
CA TYR A 38 -3.73 8.48 9.40
C TYR A 38 -3.11 7.74 8.21
N ALA A 39 -2.79 6.44 8.33
CA ALA A 39 -2.37 5.63 7.21
C ALA A 39 -3.43 5.64 6.10
N ILE A 40 -2.98 5.64 4.84
CA ILE A 40 -3.83 5.63 3.64
C ILE A 40 -3.24 4.72 2.59
N VAL A 41 -4.09 4.19 1.71
CA VAL A 41 -3.63 3.65 0.42
C VAL A 41 -3.59 4.80 -0.58
N ALA A 42 -2.54 4.92 -1.38
CA ALA A 42 -2.44 5.99 -2.37
C ALA A 42 -1.68 5.56 -3.62
N GLY A 43 -1.78 6.35 -4.68
CA GLY A 43 -1.04 6.11 -5.92
C GLY A 43 -1.77 5.25 -6.94
N GLY A 44 -1.11 4.18 -7.40
CA GLY A 44 -1.59 3.33 -8.49
C GLY A 44 -2.88 2.59 -8.19
N ALA A 45 -2.98 1.96 -7.04
CA ALA A 45 -4.12 1.12 -6.70
C ALA A 45 -5.47 1.89 -6.69
N PRO A 46 -5.63 3.01 -5.97
CA PRO A 46 -6.88 3.75 -6.00
C PRO A 46 -7.25 4.28 -7.39
N ARG A 47 -6.25 4.69 -8.20
CA ARG A 47 -6.45 5.08 -9.59
C ARG A 47 -7.00 3.93 -10.43
N ASP A 48 -6.37 2.76 -10.34
CA ASP A 48 -6.72 1.60 -11.15
C ASP A 48 -8.11 1.06 -10.76
N TRP A 49 -8.44 1.07 -9.47
CA TRP A 49 -9.77 0.71 -8.98
C TRP A 49 -10.87 1.66 -9.49
N LEU A 50 -10.59 2.97 -9.61
CA LEU A 50 -11.50 3.92 -10.23
C LEU A 50 -11.74 3.63 -11.72
N ASP A 51 -10.72 3.09 -12.39
CA ASP A 51 -10.79 2.71 -13.80
C ASP A 51 -11.30 1.27 -14.01
N GLY A 52 -11.77 0.59 -12.95
CA GLY A 52 -12.28 -0.78 -13.01
C GLY A 52 -11.19 -1.82 -13.30
N LYS A 53 -9.92 -1.53 -12.94
CA LYS A 53 -8.76 -2.38 -13.19
C LYS A 53 -8.18 -2.91 -11.89
N LEU A 54 -7.60 -4.11 -11.96
CA LEU A 54 -6.77 -4.63 -10.87
C LEU A 54 -5.47 -3.82 -10.76
N ALA A 55 -5.09 -3.49 -9.53
CA ALA A 55 -3.78 -2.92 -9.25
C ALA A 55 -2.71 -4.03 -9.25
N THR A 56 -1.48 -3.66 -9.60
CA THR A 56 -0.33 -4.58 -9.50
C THR A 56 0.06 -4.79 -8.05
N ASP A 57 0.04 -3.74 -7.27
CA ASP A 57 0.36 -3.69 -5.85
C ASP A 57 -0.51 -2.65 -5.13
N VAL A 58 -0.54 -2.74 -3.82
CA VAL A 58 -1.29 -1.83 -2.95
C VAL A 58 -0.31 -1.09 -2.06
N ASP A 59 -0.07 0.19 -2.37
CA ASP A 59 0.83 1.06 -1.62
C ASP A 59 0.13 1.66 -0.42
N VAL A 60 0.55 1.29 0.78
CA VAL A 60 0.04 1.81 2.06
C VAL A 60 1.06 2.75 2.67
N PHE A 61 0.75 4.03 2.71
CA PHE A 61 1.60 5.06 3.30
C PHE A 61 1.34 5.18 4.80
N VAL A 62 2.42 5.14 5.58
CA VAL A 62 2.39 5.16 7.05
C VAL A 62 3.33 6.25 7.56
N ASP A 63 2.80 7.25 8.25
CA ASP A 63 3.61 8.30 8.87
C ASP A 63 4.35 7.74 10.09
N THR A 64 5.65 7.58 9.96
CA THR A 64 6.51 7.04 11.01
C THR A 64 7.52 8.06 11.55
N ARG A 65 7.21 9.36 11.46
CA ARG A 65 8.09 10.44 11.97
C ARG A 65 8.54 10.23 13.41
N HIS A 66 7.66 9.71 14.23
CA HIS A 66 7.90 9.51 15.66
C HIS A 66 8.61 8.18 15.99
N ILE A 67 8.89 7.36 15.00
CA ILE A 67 9.52 6.04 15.18
C ILE A 67 10.96 6.12 14.70
N ASN A 68 11.91 6.18 15.63
CA ASN A 68 13.30 6.52 15.32
C ASN A 68 14.14 5.38 14.74
N THR A 69 13.71 4.11 14.88
CA THR A 69 14.50 2.96 14.46
C THR A 69 13.71 1.95 13.65
N ALA A 70 14.36 1.28 12.70
CA ALA A 70 13.77 0.19 11.93
C ALA A 70 13.26 -0.95 12.83
N LYS A 71 14.02 -1.26 13.91
CA LYS A 71 13.62 -2.28 14.88
C LYS A 71 12.27 -1.95 15.50
N LYS A 72 12.07 -0.72 15.96
CA LYS A 72 10.80 -0.31 16.58
C LYS A 72 9.64 -0.29 15.59
N GLU A 73 9.87 0.09 14.34
CA GLU A 73 8.86 -0.02 13.28
C GLU A 73 8.43 -1.48 13.05
N ARG A 74 9.40 -2.40 12.91
CA ARG A 74 9.13 -3.82 12.75
C ARG A 74 8.37 -4.41 13.94
N GLU A 75 8.75 -4.07 15.15
CA GLU A 75 8.06 -4.49 16.37
C GLU A 75 6.59 -4.03 16.36
N LEU A 76 6.33 -2.77 16.01
CA LEU A 76 4.98 -2.24 15.94
C LEU A 76 4.14 -2.93 14.85
N PHE A 77 4.68 -3.13 13.66
CA PHE A 77 3.99 -3.82 12.58
C PHE A 77 3.77 -5.31 12.89
N ALA A 78 4.69 -5.94 13.61
CA ALA A 78 4.51 -7.31 14.07
C ALA A 78 3.41 -7.42 15.13
N VAL A 79 3.34 -6.48 16.09
CA VAL A 79 2.25 -6.40 17.06
C VAL A 79 0.90 -6.18 16.37
N ALA A 80 0.87 -5.40 15.27
CA ALA A 80 -0.32 -5.22 14.45
C ALA A 80 -0.67 -6.46 13.61
N GLY A 81 0.14 -7.51 13.60
CA GLY A 81 -0.06 -8.70 12.79
C GLY A 81 0.19 -8.50 11.29
N LEU A 82 0.97 -7.47 10.93
CA LEU A 82 1.33 -7.16 9.53
C LEU A 82 2.68 -7.78 9.14
N LEU A 83 3.61 -7.89 10.09
CA LEU A 83 4.88 -8.58 9.88
C LEU A 83 4.96 -9.79 10.81
N ARG A 84 5.62 -10.85 10.36
CA ARG A 84 6.01 -11.95 11.23
C ARG A 84 7.31 -11.58 11.94
N PHE A 85 7.48 -12.06 13.18
CA PHE A 85 8.73 -11.85 13.93
C PHE A 85 9.94 -12.58 13.33
N GLU A 86 9.75 -13.40 12.31
CA GLU A 86 10.81 -14.15 11.66
C GLU A 86 11.73 -13.24 10.86
N LYS A 87 13.05 -13.49 11.02
CA LYS A 87 14.09 -12.79 10.29
C LYS A 87 13.88 -12.94 8.78
N GLY A 88 13.58 -11.85 8.09
CA GLY A 88 13.71 -11.79 6.63
C GLY A 88 12.51 -11.34 5.81
N GLU A 89 11.36 -11.02 6.41
CA GLU A 89 10.14 -10.65 5.64
C GLU A 89 9.99 -9.15 5.32
N GLY A 90 10.96 -8.34 5.60
CA GLY A 90 11.04 -6.98 5.08
C GLY A 90 12.29 -6.86 4.24
N ARG A 91 12.19 -6.45 3.00
CA ARG A 91 13.39 -6.05 2.26
C ARG A 91 13.97 -4.85 2.98
N ASP A 92 15.26 -4.94 3.30
CA ASP A 92 15.99 -3.79 3.82
C ASP A 92 16.01 -2.67 2.77
N TRP A 93 16.28 -1.44 3.21
CA TRP A 93 16.32 -0.26 2.35
C TRP A 93 17.18 -0.43 1.09
N ASP A 94 18.22 -1.28 1.15
CA ASP A 94 19.14 -1.53 0.04
C ASP A 94 18.50 -2.29 -1.15
N ASP A 95 17.39 -3.00 -0.91
CA ASP A 95 16.62 -3.71 -1.95
C ASP A 95 15.54 -2.85 -2.61
N ILE A 96 15.39 -1.59 -2.19
CA ILE A 96 14.35 -0.70 -2.68
C ILE A 96 14.78 -0.07 -4.01
N PRO A 97 13.85 0.02 -5.00
CA PRO A 97 14.13 0.67 -6.27
C PRO A 97 14.66 2.09 -6.10
N GLU A 98 15.62 2.48 -6.95
CA GLU A 98 16.31 3.78 -6.88
C GLU A 98 15.38 4.99 -6.84
N HIS A 99 14.20 4.91 -7.50
CA HIS A 99 13.23 6.02 -7.48
C HIS A 99 12.65 6.29 -6.09
N TYR A 100 12.52 5.26 -5.23
CA TYR A 100 12.14 5.47 -3.83
C TYR A 100 13.26 6.07 -3.00
N LYS A 101 14.52 5.68 -3.27
CA LYS A 101 15.69 6.22 -2.57
C LYS A 101 15.89 7.72 -2.81
N LYS A 102 15.42 8.22 -3.94
CA LYS A 102 15.49 9.65 -4.30
C LYS A 102 14.46 10.52 -3.58
N ASN A 103 13.40 9.94 -3.03
CA ASN A 103 12.40 10.70 -2.30
C ASN A 103 12.81 10.86 -0.82
N PRO A 104 13.16 12.07 -0.37
CA PRO A 104 13.65 12.32 0.99
C PRO A 104 12.57 12.04 2.07
N ASN A 105 11.30 11.99 1.67
CA ASN A 105 10.19 11.70 2.56
C ASN A 105 9.97 10.21 2.77
N ILE A 106 10.51 9.34 1.93
CA ILE A 106 10.42 7.90 2.11
C ILE A 106 11.56 7.43 3.02
N LYS A 107 11.18 6.72 4.06
CA LYS A 107 12.10 6.24 5.10
C LYS A 107 12.43 4.76 4.93
N ARG A 108 11.43 3.93 4.70
CA ARG A 108 11.53 2.48 4.48
C ARG A 108 10.33 1.96 3.71
N VAL A 109 10.49 0.81 3.07
CA VAL A 109 9.40 0.08 2.42
C VAL A 109 9.46 -1.38 2.87
N TYR A 110 8.32 -1.92 3.28
CA TYR A 110 8.15 -3.33 3.61
C TYR A 110 7.23 -3.96 2.57
N ASN A 111 7.71 -5.01 1.90
CA ASN A 111 6.92 -5.75 0.92
C ASN A 111 6.25 -6.94 1.60
N LEU A 112 4.95 -7.05 1.44
CA LEU A 112 4.12 -8.08 2.02
C LEU A 112 3.33 -8.77 0.91
N GLU A 113 2.90 -10.00 1.18
CA GLU A 113 1.87 -10.67 0.41
C GLU A 113 0.76 -11.11 1.37
N ILE A 114 -0.44 -10.61 1.15
CA ILE A 114 -1.61 -10.88 1.99
C ILE A 114 -2.71 -11.43 1.09
N ASP A 115 -3.11 -12.66 1.29
CA ASP A 115 -4.13 -13.36 0.49
C ASP A 115 -3.89 -13.28 -1.03
N GLY A 116 -2.62 -13.32 -1.45
CA GLY A 116 -2.19 -13.21 -2.84
C GLY A 116 -2.18 -11.79 -3.39
N VAL A 117 -2.41 -10.77 -2.55
CA VAL A 117 -2.28 -9.36 -2.91
C VAL A 117 -0.90 -8.85 -2.49
N ALA A 118 -0.15 -8.29 -3.44
CA ALA A 118 1.10 -7.59 -3.14
C ALA A 118 0.78 -6.27 -2.44
N VAL A 119 1.34 -6.07 -1.24
CA VAL A 119 1.16 -4.86 -0.43
C VAL A 119 2.51 -4.27 -0.08
N GLN A 120 2.68 -2.97 -0.24
CA GLN A 120 3.86 -2.24 0.21
C GLN A 120 3.49 -1.32 1.38
N LEU A 121 4.12 -1.51 2.55
CA LEU A 121 4.04 -0.54 3.63
C LEU A 121 5.17 0.48 3.44
N ILE A 122 4.81 1.69 3.05
CA ILE A 122 5.74 2.79 2.74
C ILE A 122 5.79 3.73 3.93
N CYS A 123 6.85 3.63 4.72
CA CYS A 123 7.09 4.48 5.88
C CYS A 123 7.59 5.85 5.44
N VAL A 124 6.88 6.90 5.83
CA VAL A 124 7.19 8.28 5.43
C VAL A 124 7.52 9.18 6.63
N LYS A 125 8.25 10.26 6.35
CA LYS A 125 8.68 11.30 7.32
C LYS A 125 7.79 12.55 7.29
N CYS A 126 6.62 12.46 6.68
CA CYS A 126 5.66 13.56 6.56
C CYS A 126 4.23 13.01 6.73
N PRO A 127 3.22 13.86 6.87
CA PRO A 127 1.83 13.42 6.82
C PRO A 127 1.56 12.66 5.52
N CYS A 128 0.80 11.57 5.60
CA CYS A 128 0.52 10.73 4.42
C CYS A 128 -0.18 11.51 3.27
N TRP A 129 -0.95 12.53 3.61
CA TRP A 129 -1.62 13.40 2.63
C TRP A 129 -0.65 14.23 1.81
N ASP A 130 0.42 14.73 2.43
CA ASP A 130 1.45 15.52 1.74
C ASP A 130 2.15 14.68 0.67
N VAL A 131 2.29 13.36 0.91
CA VAL A 131 2.86 12.44 -0.08
C VAL A 131 2.01 12.38 -1.35
N VAL A 132 0.68 12.33 -1.20
CA VAL A 132 -0.24 12.25 -2.34
C VAL A 132 -0.13 13.51 -3.21
N GLU A 133 -0.11 14.67 -2.59
CA GLU A 133 0.01 15.96 -3.29
C GLU A 133 1.37 16.11 -4.01
N GLN A 134 2.39 15.44 -3.50
CA GLN A 134 3.75 15.46 -4.07
C GLN A 134 3.98 14.44 -5.17
N PHE A 135 3.02 13.58 -5.51
CA PHE A 135 3.20 12.67 -6.64
C PHE A 135 3.43 13.45 -7.93
N PRO A 136 4.55 13.18 -8.64
CA PRO A 136 4.96 13.97 -9.82
C PRO A 136 4.01 13.79 -11.00
N ILE A 137 3.20 12.75 -10.97
CA ILE A 137 2.20 12.45 -12.00
C ILE A 137 0.82 12.63 -11.36
N PRO A 138 0.09 13.72 -11.68
CA PRO A 138 -1.20 14.03 -11.06
C PRO A 138 -2.25 12.93 -11.18
N ILE A 139 -2.21 12.12 -12.24
CA ILE A 139 -3.10 10.97 -12.40
C ILE A 139 -2.87 9.87 -11.32
N CYS A 140 -1.79 9.94 -10.54
CA CYS A 140 -1.54 9.09 -9.39
C CYS A 140 -1.97 9.73 -8.06
N GLN A 141 -2.45 10.98 -8.07
CA GLN A 141 -2.89 11.69 -6.86
C GLN A 141 -4.31 11.26 -6.46
N ALA A 142 -4.44 9.95 -6.22
CA ALA A 142 -5.65 9.31 -5.70
C ALA A 142 -5.30 8.57 -4.41
N TRP A 143 -6.26 8.46 -3.49
CA TRP A 143 -6.11 7.75 -2.23
C TRP A 143 -7.37 6.96 -1.88
N TYR A 144 -7.21 5.94 -1.04
CA TYR A 144 -8.29 5.13 -0.52
C TYR A 144 -8.21 5.03 1.00
N LYS A 145 -9.34 5.21 1.65
CA LYS A 145 -9.49 5.02 3.10
C LYS A 145 -10.97 4.81 3.45
N ASN A 146 -11.22 3.88 4.37
CA ASN A 146 -12.57 3.62 4.91
C ASN A 146 -13.62 3.40 3.80
N GLY A 147 -13.30 2.56 2.82
CA GLY A 147 -14.22 2.24 1.72
C GLY A 147 -14.40 3.33 0.67
N ARG A 148 -13.68 4.45 0.76
CA ARG A 148 -13.84 5.60 -0.14
C ARG A 148 -12.55 5.91 -0.89
N ILE A 149 -12.70 6.24 -2.17
CA ILE A 149 -11.60 6.77 -2.98
C ILE A 149 -11.79 8.28 -3.10
N GLY A 150 -10.73 9.02 -2.81
CA GLY A 150 -10.63 10.46 -3.05
C GLY A 150 -9.55 10.78 -4.07
N THR A 151 -9.61 11.97 -4.66
CA THR A 151 -8.66 12.45 -5.67
C THR A 151 -8.39 13.94 -5.47
N THR A 152 -7.20 14.40 -5.86
CA THR A 152 -6.87 15.84 -5.87
C THR A 152 -7.58 16.57 -7.02
N LEU A 153 -7.49 17.90 -7.02
CA LEU A 153 -7.99 18.72 -8.13
C LEU A 153 -7.17 18.45 -9.40
N GLU A 154 -5.87 18.30 -9.25
CA GLU A 154 -4.92 18.01 -10.32
C GLU A 154 -5.25 16.68 -11.02
N TYR A 155 -5.59 15.64 -10.25
CA TYR A 155 -6.10 14.38 -10.79
C TYR A 155 -7.33 14.61 -11.68
N LYS A 156 -8.32 15.36 -11.17
CA LYS A 156 -9.58 15.63 -11.90
C LYS A 156 -9.33 16.42 -13.18
N LEU A 157 -8.41 17.39 -13.14
CA LEU A 157 -8.03 18.15 -14.32
C LEU A 157 -7.36 17.27 -15.37
N CYS A 158 -6.42 16.42 -14.99
CA CYS A 158 -5.77 15.47 -15.88
C CYS A 158 -6.79 14.54 -16.54
N LYS A 159 -7.72 13.98 -15.77
CA LYS A 159 -8.79 13.13 -16.31
C LYS A 159 -9.69 13.88 -17.30
N LYS A 160 -10.03 15.12 -17.01
CA LYS A 160 -10.91 15.95 -17.87
C LYS A 160 -10.23 16.31 -19.20
N VAL A 161 -8.94 16.61 -19.16
CA VAL A 161 -8.17 17.04 -20.34
C VAL A 161 -7.72 15.84 -21.17
N GLY A 162 -7.67 14.65 -20.59
CA GLY A 162 -7.15 13.43 -21.24
C GLY A 162 -5.65 13.50 -21.54
N ALA A 163 -4.91 14.39 -20.85
CA ALA A 163 -3.48 14.57 -21.01
C ALA A 163 -2.73 14.22 -19.74
N LEU A 164 -1.56 13.59 -19.90
CA LEU A 164 -0.62 13.37 -18.81
C LEU A 164 0.16 14.67 -18.58
N VAL A 165 -0.18 15.42 -17.56
CA VAL A 165 0.59 16.58 -17.12
C VAL A 165 1.62 16.10 -16.10
N ILE A 166 2.90 16.33 -16.35
CA ILE A 166 3.97 16.09 -15.38
C ILE A 166 4.18 17.41 -14.65
N THR A 167 3.85 17.44 -13.38
CA THR A 167 4.19 18.59 -12.53
C THR A 167 5.64 18.41 -12.08
N ASN A 168 6.51 19.35 -12.46
CA ASN A 168 7.89 19.40 -12.01
C ASN A 168 7.92 19.80 -10.52
N HIS A 169 7.52 18.90 -9.63
CA HIS A 169 7.93 19.00 -8.24
C HIS A 169 9.37 18.48 -8.19
N VAL A 170 10.29 19.41 -8.17
CA VAL A 170 11.70 19.12 -7.89
C VAL A 170 11.76 18.63 -6.44
N TYR A 171 12.10 17.36 -6.25
CA TYR A 171 12.41 16.79 -4.94
C TYR A 171 13.76 17.29 -4.43
#